data_a3070fc549eb77d5f827c7daf0092f15
#
_entry.id   a3070fc549eb77d5f827c7daf0092f15
#
_cell.length_a   1.000
_cell.length_b   1.000
_cell.length_c   1.000
_cell.angle_alpha   90.00
_cell.angle_beta   90.00
_cell.angle_gamma   90.00
#
_symmetry.space_group_name_H-M   'P 1'
#
loop_
_entity.id
_entity.type
_entity.pdbx_description
1 polymer ?
#
loop_
_entity_poly.entity_id
_entity_poly.type
_entity_poly.pdbx_seq_one_letter_code
_entity_poly.pdbx_strand_id
1 'polypeptide(L)'
;MKRLWNKGLLALVIKSASVATLAAVVGTVAINAQAATMSEGLVQNYAAAMKSAANNKSINQVATLVSDDALISLSRKGKSTSLDKNAYLKLLQDSWNQTSNYRYDISVDNIVTTGSQAKANVKTVESWVKDGKNVSFVTTSRVTLTLSTGNAVLLRAVSQVTID
;
A
#
# COMPACT_ATOMS: atom_id res chain seq x y z
N MET A 1 -15.91 40.84 53.23
CA MET A 1 -17.21 41.54 53.36
C MET A 1 -18.13 40.92 52.32
N LYS A 2 -19.08 40.17 52.78
CA LYS A 2 -20.54 40.37 52.66
C LYS A 2 -21.03 40.31 51.21
N ARG A 3 -21.73 39.25 50.93
CA ARG A 3 -23.22 38.96 50.96
C ARG A 3 -23.79 39.18 49.58
N LEU A 4 -24.74 38.53 49.07
CA LEU A 4 -25.77 37.53 49.41
C LEU A 4 -26.74 37.45 48.21
N TRP A 5 -27.19 36.28 47.87
CA TRP A 5 -28.59 35.93 47.59
C TRP A 5 -29.33 36.66 46.45
N ASN A 6 -30.01 35.97 45.52
CA ASN A 6 -31.37 35.43 45.73
C ASN A 6 -31.80 34.54 44.58
N LYS A 7 -32.19 33.38 44.87
CA LYS A 7 -33.42 32.61 44.66
C LYS A 7 -34.47 33.22 43.72
N GLY A 8 -34.88 32.44 42.77
CA GLY A 8 -36.12 32.64 42.05
C GLY A 8 -36.60 31.30 41.45
N LEU A 9 -37.26 30.54 42.30
CA LEU A 9 -38.12 29.41 41.90
C LEU A 9 -39.32 29.97 41.16
N LEU A 10 -39.72 29.42 40.05
CA LEU A 10 -41.16 29.28 39.71
C LEU A 10 -41.35 27.98 38.93
N ALA A 11 -42.07 27.14 39.58
CA ALA A 11 -42.65 25.91 39.06
C ALA A 11 -43.92 26.18 38.26
N LEU A 12 -44.34 25.17 37.56
CA LEU A 12 -45.69 24.84 37.09
C LEU A 12 -45.98 25.21 35.65
N VAL A 13 -46.39 24.30 34.80
CA VAL A 13 -47.66 23.57 34.81
C VAL A 13 -47.56 22.40 33.81
N ILE A 14 -47.89 21.24 34.30
CA ILE A 14 -48.19 20.06 33.51
C ILE A 14 -49.53 20.30 32.79
N LYS A 15 -49.54 20.14 31.47
CA LYS A 15 -50.76 19.78 30.74
C LYS A 15 -50.48 18.60 29.85
N SER A 16 -50.97 17.49 30.28
CA SER A 16 -51.16 16.26 29.53
C SER A 16 -52.05 16.49 28.31
N ALA A 17 -51.61 16.08 27.15
CA ALA A 17 -52.48 15.62 26.06
C ALA A 17 -51.72 14.80 25.04
N SER A 18 -52.21 13.60 24.87
CA SER A 18 -52.24 12.79 23.65
C SER A 18 -50.98 12.06 23.25
N VAL A 19 -51.01 10.79 23.58
CA VAL A 19 -50.29 9.67 23.00
C VAL A 19 -50.48 9.66 21.47
N ALA A 20 -49.45 9.99 20.74
CA ALA A 20 -49.29 9.56 19.36
C ALA A 20 -48.07 8.65 19.33
N THR A 21 -48.31 7.37 19.39
CA THR A 21 -47.30 6.32 19.12
C THR A 21 -46.86 6.44 17.66
N LEU A 22 -45.82 7.22 17.41
CA LEU A 22 -45.03 7.05 16.19
C LEU A 22 -44.15 5.83 16.41
N ALA A 23 -44.55 4.70 15.81
CA ALA A 23 -43.66 3.58 15.60
C ALA A 23 -42.54 4.06 14.67
N ALA A 24 -41.44 4.47 15.26
CA ALA A 24 -40.19 4.64 14.52
C ALA A 24 -39.76 3.25 14.04
N VAL A 25 -40.08 2.95 12.79
CA VAL A 25 -39.40 1.86 12.05
C VAL A 25 -37.96 2.29 11.95
N VAL A 26 -37.14 1.85 12.88
CA VAL A 26 -35.70 1.89 12.76
C VAL A 26 -35.37 0.88 11.68
N GLY A 27 -35.38 1.33 10.42
CA GLY A 27 -34.79 0.61 9.32
C GLY A 27 -33.31 0.49 9.61
N THR A 28 -32.90 -0.67 10.09
CA THR A 28 -31.48 -1.04 10.08
C THR A 28 -31.04 -1.08 8.62
N VAL A 29 -30.45 0.01 8.14
CA VAL A 29 -29.70 0.01 6.91
C VAL A 29 -28.52 -0.90 7.20
N ALA A 30 -28.61 -2.17 6.82
CA ALA A 30 -27.46 -3.05 6.77
C ALA A 30 -26.50 -2.43 5.74
N ILE A 31 -25.53 -1.68 6.25
CA ILE A 31 -24.39 -1.28 5.43
C ILE A 31 -23.66 -2.58 5.15
N ASN A 32 -23.92 -3.16 3.97
CA ASN A 32 -23.09 -4.23 3.44
C ASN A 32 -21.71 -3.61 3.22
N ALA A 33 -20.85 -3.71 4.23
CA ALA A 33 -19.43 -3.42 4.07
C ALA A 33 -18.89 -4.46 3.09
N GLN A 34 -18.93 -4.14 1.80
CA GLN A 34 -18.37 -4.97 0.76
C GLN A 34 -16.87 -5.00 1.00
N ALA A 35 -16.33 -6.18 1.30
CA ALA A 35 -14.90 -6.34 1.51
C ALA A 35 -14.18 -5.80 0.26
N ALA A 36 -13.19 -4.94 0.47
CA ALA A 36 -12.39 -4.39 -0.61
C ALA A 36 -11.75 -5.54 -1.40
N THR A 37 -11.91 -5.51 -2.72
CA THR A 37 -11.37 -6.52 -3.62
C THR A 37 -10.22 -5.95 -4.44
N MET A 38 -9.23 -6.78 -4.70
CA MET A 38 -8.13 -6.45 -5.59
C MET A 38 -8.65 -6.29 -7.02
N SER A 39 -8.18 -5.27 -7.72
CA SER A 39 -8.48 -5.04 -9.13
C SER A 39 -7.20 -4.89 -9.94
N GLU A 40 -7.30 -5.08 -11.24
CA GLU A 40 -6.19 -4.84 -12.17
C GLU A 40 -5.71 -3.38 -12.09
N GLY A 41 -6.63 -2.42 -11.95
CA GLY A 41 -6.30 -1.00 -11.77
C GLY A 41 -5.43 -0.75 -10.54
N LEU A 42 -5.68 -1.45 -9.43
CA LEU A 42 -4.84 -1.34 -8.23
C LEU A 42 -3.44 -1.90 -8.46
N VAL A 43 -3.31 -2.96 -9.25
CA VAL A 43 -2.00 -3.52 -9.63
C VAL A 43 -1.22 -2.55 -10.52
N GLN A 44 -1.88 -1.91 -11.48
CA GLN A 44 -1.26 -0.89 -12.33
C GLN A 44 -0.86 0.36 -11.53
N ASN A 45 -1.69 0.79 -10.57
CA ASN A 45 -1.35 1.89 -9.66
C ASN A 45 -0.14 1.56 -8.79
N TYR A 46 -0.02 0.31 -8.29
CA TYR A 46 1.17 -0.16 -7.59
C TYR A 46 2.42 -0.01 -8.46
N ALA A 47 2.37 -0.44 -9.73
CA ALA A 47 3.50 -0.32 -10.64
C ALA A 47 3.90 1.14 -10.89
N ALA A 48 2.92 2.02 -11.12
CA ALA A 48 3.16 3.45 -11.31
C ALA A 48 3.78 4.10 -10.06
N ALA A 49 3.27 3.76 -8.87
CA ALA A 49 3.80 4.26 -7.61
C ALA A 49 5.23 3.75 -7.34
N MET A 50 5.51 2.47 -7.62
CA MET A 50 6.84 1.89 -7.50
C MET A 50 7.83 2.57 -8.46
N LYS A 51 7.43 2.82 -9.72
CA LYS A 51 8.24 3.56 -10.70
C LYS A 51 8.61 4.95 -10.19
N SER A 52 7.62 5.68 -9.68
CA SER A 52 7.84 7.01 -9.12
C SER A 52 8.77 6.97 -7.91
N ALA A 53 8.50 6.08 -6.95
CA ALA A 53 9.29 5.95 -5.73
C ALA A 53 10.76 5.59 -6.02
N ALA A 54 10.99 4.64 -6.94
CA ALA A 54 12.33 4.20 -7.30
C ALA A 54 13.12 5.29 -8.06
N ASN A 55 12.50 5.98 -9.02
CA ASN A 55 13.16 7.08 -9.75
C ASN A 55 13.51 8.28 -8.84
N ASN A 56 12.71 8.51 -7.79
CA ASN A 56 12.98 9.51 -6.76
C ASN A 56 13.92 9.00 -5.66
N LYS A 57 14.36 7.74 -5.72
CA LYS A 57 15.14 7.06 -4.67
C LYS A 57 14.51 7.21 -3.28
N SER A 58 13.19 7.22 -3.23
CA SER A 58 12.42 7.45 -2.00
C SER A 58 12.13 6.13 -1.29
N ILE A 59 13.00 5.77 -0.35
CA ILE A 59 12.85 4.53 0.42
C ILE A 59 11.55 4.53 1.26
N ASN A 60 11.13 5.69 1.75
CA ASN A 60 9.89 5.82 2.51
C ASN A 60 8.65 5.52 1.64
N GLN A 61 8.64 5.97 0.38
CA GLN A 61 7.56 5.64 -0.54
C GLN A 61 7.57 4.16 -0.90
N VAL A 62 8.74 3.55 -1.16
CA VAL A 62 8.81 2.10 -1.40
C VAL A 62 8.33 1.32 -0.19
N ALA A 63 8.65 1.76 1.03
CA ALA A 63 8.22 1.10 2.27
C ALA A 63 6.69 1.01 2.38
N THR A 64 5.94 1.98 1.85
CA THR A 64 4.46 1.93 1.81
C THR A 64 3.90 0.96 0.76
N LEU A 65 4.70 0.57 -0.21
CA LEU A 65 4.33 -0.35 -1.30
C LEU A 65 4.71 -1.81 -1.01
N VAL A 66 5.33 -2.07 0.14
CA VAL A 66 5.76 -3.41 0.55
C VAL A 66 5.08 -3.77 1.87
N SER A 67 4.42 -4.93 1.90
CA SER A 67 3.79 -5.45 3.12
C SER A 67 4.83 -5.71 4.22
N ASP A 68 4.44 -5.56 5.48
CA ASP A 68 5.32 -5.89 6.60
C ASP A 68 5.70 -7.38 6.64
N ASP A 69 4.80 -8.23 6.14
CA ASP A 69 5.02 -9.68 6.01
C ASP A 69 5.62 -10.09 4.65
N ALA A 70 6.19 -9.14 3.91
CA ALA A 70 6.72 -9.42 2.58
C ALA A 70 7.91 -10.39 2.63
N LEU A 71 7.96 -11.28 1.63
CA LEU A 71 9.10 -12.16 1.39
C LEU A 71 9.51 -12.05 -0.09
N ILE A 72 10.73 -11.61 -0.32
CA ILE A 72 11.27 -11.35 -1.65
C ILE A 72 12.46 -12.29 -1.86
N SER A 73 12.35 -13.19 -2.83
CA SER A 73 13.43 -14.07 -3.28
C SER A 73 14.09 -13.49 -4.52
N LEU A 74 15.38 -13.23 -4.44
CA LEU A 74 16.20 -12.73 -5.55
C LEU A 74 17.18 -13.79 -5.97
N SER A 75 17.18 -14.13 -7.25
CA SER A 75 18.15 -15.05 -7.85
C SER A 75 19.02 -14.31 -8.86
N ARG A 76 20.34 -14.46 -8.73
CA ARG A 76 21.34 -13.88 -9.63
C ARG A 76 22.51 -14.82 -9.79
N LYS A 77 22.88 -15.15 -11.03
CA LYS A 77 24.02 -16.04 -11.34
C LYS A 77 23.99 -17.36 -10.55
N GLY A 78 22.79 -17.98 -10.42
CA GLY A 78 22.61 -19.24 -9.72
C GLY A 78 22.61 -19.15 -8.19
N LYS A 79 22.78 -17.95 -7.61
CA LYS A 79 22.65 -17.72 -6.16
C LYS A 79 21.31 -17.09 -5.86
N SER A 80 20.61 -17.60 -4.85
CA SER A 80 19.34 -17.08 -4.37
C SER A 80 19.46 -16.55 -2.95
N THR A 81 18.79 -15.45 -2.68
CA THR A 81 18.71 -14.81 -1.36
C THR A 81 17.25 -14.48 -1.09
N SER A 82 16.77 -14.79 0.12
CA SER A 82 15.46 -14.36 0.62
C SER A 82 15.61 -13.13 1.51
N LEU A 83 14.79 -12.14 1.26
CA LEU A 83 14.77 -10.86 1.97
C LEU A 83 13.37 -10.63 2.56
N ASP A 84 13.32 -10.20 3.80
CA ASP A 84 12.16 -9.55 4.37
C ASP A 84 12.07 -8.07 3.91
N LYS A 85 11.04 -7.36 4.33
CA LYS A 85 10.84 -5.95 3.98
C LYS A 85 12.07 -5.10 4.32
N ASN A 86 12.59 -5.22 5.54
CA ASN A 86 13.68 -4.36 6.02
C ASN A 86 14.97 -4.63 5.24
N ALA A 87 15.31 -5.89 5.01
CA ALA A 87 16.47 -6.28 4.22
C ALA A 87 16.33 -5.82 2.75
N TYR A 88 15.12 -5.89 2.18
CA TYR A 88 14.85 -5.40 0.83
C TYR A 88 15.01 -3.88 0.74
N LEU A 89 14.44 -3.11 1.66
CA LEU A 89 14.56 -1.65 1.68
C LEU A 89 16.02 -1.21 1.86
N LYS A 90 16.77 -1.91 2.73
CA LYS A 90 18.19 -1.66 2.92
C LYS A 90 18.98 -1.94 1.63
N LEU A 91 18.71 -3.04 0.95
CA LEU A 91 19.34 -3.37 -0.32
C LEU A 91 19.14 -2.27 -1.37
N LEU A 92 17.90 -1.76 -1.49
CA LEU A 92 17.59 -0.66 -2.41
C LEU A 92 18.33 0.62 -2.04
N GLN A 93 18.32 1.01 -0.77
CA GLN A 93 18.99 2.21 -0.29
C GLN A 93 20.50 2.15 -0.52
N ASP A 94 21.13 1.04 -0.18
CA ASP A 94 22.58 0.83 -0.37
C ASP A 94 22.93 0.87 -1.88
N SER A 95 22.08 0.28 -2.73
CA SER A 95 22.24 0.32 -4.18
C SER A 95 22.15 1.75 -4.73
N TRP A 96 21.11 2.49 -4.32
CA TRP A 96 20.88 3.86 -4.80
C TRP A 96 21.97 4.85 -4.35
N ASN A 97 22.55 4.65 -3.17
CA ASN A 97 23.67 5.48 -2.68
C ASN A 97 24.94 5.35 -3.52
N GLN A 98 25.07 4.23 -4.24
CA GLN A 98 26.24 3.93 -5.08
C GLN A 98 26.02 4.22 -6.57
N THR A 99 24.86 4.76 -6.94
CA THR A 99 24.48 4.97 -8.34
C THR A 99 24.26 6.43 -8.66
N SER A 100 24.71 6.88 -9.82
CA SER A 100 24.37 8.16 -10.43
C SER A 100 23.51 7.96 -11.68
N ASN A 101 22.69 8.95 -12.04
CA ASN A 101 21.80 8.89 -13.19
C ASN A 101 20.90 7.65 -13.20
N TYR A 102 20.42 7.26 -12.02
CA TYR A 102 19.56 6.10 -11.85
C TYR A 102 18.21 6.27 -12.55
N ARG A 103 17.80 5.25 -13.28
CA ARG A 103 16.50 5.15 -13.92
C ARG A 103 15.89 3.79 -13.63
N TYR A 104 14.60 3.78 -13.38
CA TYR A 104 13.81 2.58 -13.12
C TYR A 104 12.56 2.60 -13.99
N ASP A 105 12.32 1.49 -14.66
CA ASP A 105 11.08 1.23 -15.37
C ASP A 105 10.48 -0.10 -14.92
N ILE A 106 9.16 -0.21 -14.97
CA ILE A 106 8.40 -1.39 -14.54
C ILE A 106 7.22 -1.60 -15.48
N SER A 107 7.03 -2.84 -15.87
CA SER A 107 5.84 -3.31 -16.58
C SER A 107 5.25 -4.51 -15.86
N VAL A 108 3.93 -4.64 -15.94
CA VAL A 108 3.16 -5.71 -15.30
C VAL A 108 2.27 -6.35 -16.34
N ASP A 109 2.28 -7.66 -16.40
CA ASP A 109 1.42 -8.46 -17.28
C ASP A 109 0.87 -9.71 -16.57
N ASN A 110 -0.02 -10.45 -17.24
CA ASN A 110 -0.62 -11.68 -16.75
C ASN A 110 -1.24 -11.53 -15.35
N ILE A 111 -1.98 -10.42 -15.15
CA ILE A 111 -2.62 -10.09 -13.88
C ILE A 111 -3.81 -11.02 -13.66
N VAL A 112 -3.81 -11.73 -12.52
CA VAL A 112 -4.92 -12.57 -12.05
C VAL A 112 -5.30 -12.12 -10.65
N THR A 113 -6.52 -11.62 -10.50
CA THR A 113 -7.04 -11.14 -9.20
C THR A 113 -7.94 -12.21 -8.56
N THR A 114 -7.82 -12.37 -7.24
CA THR A 114 -8.65 -13.31 -6.46
C THR A 114 -8.85 -12.72 -5.05
N GLY A 115 -10.07 -12.31 -4.75
CA GLY A 115 -10.39 -11.68 -3.46
C GLY A 115 -9.53 -10.45 -3.19
N SER A 116 -8.77 -10.47 -2.11
CA SER A 116 -7.86 -9.37 -1.71
C SER A 116 -6.45 -9.48 -2.29
N GLN A 117 -6.18 -10.42 -3.19
CA GLN A 117 -4.86 -10.65 -3.75
C GLN A 117 -4.85 -10.60 -5.27
N ALA A 118 -3.67 -10.31 -5.83
CA ALA A 118 -3.36 -10.48 -7.24
C ALA A 118 -2.04 -11.22 -7.42
N LYS A 119 -1.96 -12.04 -8.45
CA LYS A 119 -0.71 -12.59 -8.99
C LYS A 119 -0.43 -11.93 -10.33
N ALA A 120 0.83 -11.63 -10.60
CA ALA A 120 1.22 -11.02 -11.85
C ALA A 120 2.67 -11.35 -12.19
N ASN A 121 3.04 -11.18 -13.45
CA ASN A 121 4.43 -11.10 -13.87
C ASN A 121 4.84 -9.63 -13.88
N VAL A 122 6.04 -9.36 -13.38
CA VAL A 122 6.63 -8.03 -13.33
C VAL A 122 7.99 -8.08 -14.00
N LYS A 123 8.24 -7.13 -14.91
CA LYS A 123 9.56 -6.88 -15.47
C LYS A 123 10.00 -5.50 -15.07
N THR A 124 11.16 -5.39 -14.46
CA THR A 124 11.81 -4.11 -14.17
C THR A 124 13.09 -3.97 -14.97
N VAL A 125 13.37 -2.74 -15.39
CA VAL A 125 14.63 -2.36 -16.02
C VAL A 125 15.23 -1.23 -15.21
N GLU A 126 16.39 -1.48 -14.66
CA GLU A 126 17.16 -0.49 -13.92
C GLU A 126 18.41 -0.13 -14.69
N SER A 127 18.73 1.15 -14.78
CA SER A 127 19.95 1.61 -15.41
C SER A 127 20.57 2.76 -14.63
N TRP A 128 21.89 2.82 -14.62
CA TRP A 128 22.67 3.89 -13.98
C TRP A 128 24.05 4.01 -14.59
N VAL A 129 24.78 5.05 -14.20
CA VAL A 129 26.18 5.21 -14.56
C VAL A 129 27.06 4.76 -13.40
N LYS A 130 28.04 3.89 -13.69
CA LYS A 130 29.07 3.46 -12.77
C LYS A 130 30.44 3.56 -13.49
N ASP A 131 31.38 4.28 -12.89
CA ASP A 131 32.72 4.49 -13.45
C ASP A 131 32.71 4.97 -14.92
N GLY A 132 31.75 5.90 -15.22
CA GLY A 132 31.58 6.45 -16.57
C GLY A 132 30.93 5.51 -17.58
N LYS A 133 30.52 4.30 -17.17
CA LYS A 133 29.86 3.31 -18.04
C LYS A 133 28.38 3.17 -17.66
N ASN A 134 27.53 3.01 -18.68
CA ASN A 134 26.13 2.64 -18.45
C ASN A 134 26.06 1.16 -18.03
N VAL A 135 25.31 0.90 -16.97
CA VAL A 135 25.00 -0.44 -16.47
C VAL A 135 23.50 -0.61 -16.51
N SER A 136 23.02 -1.77 -16.92
CA SER A 136 21.60 -2.10 -16.93
C SER A 136 21.35 -3.45 -16.28
N PHE A 137 20.27 -3.52 -15.48
CA PHE A 137 19.74 -4.75 -14.91
C PHE A 137 18.31 -4.95 -15.39
N VAL A 138 18.03 -6.15 -15.79
CA VAL A 138 16.66 -6.60 -16.06
C VAL A 138 16.28 -7.62 -15.00
N THR A 139 15.19 -7.37 -14.31
CA THR A 139 14.63 -8.31 -13.34
C THR A 139 13.26 -8.76 -13.81
N THR A 140 13.05 -10.07 -13.90
CA THR A 140 11.74 -10.67 -14.12
C THR A 140 11.28 -11.34 -12.83
N SER A 141 10.03 -11.09 -12.46
CA SER A 141 9.48 -11.55 -11.18
C SER A 141 8.09 -12.13 -11.37
N ARG A 142 7.77 -13.16 -10.60
CA ARG A 142 6.39 -13.52 -10.28
C ARG A 142 6.07 -12.92 -8.92
N VAL A 143 5.03 -12.09 -8.88
CA VAL A 143 4.64 -11.38 -7.66
C VAL A 143 3.27 -11.81 -7.18
N THR A 144 3.06 -11.73 -5.87
CA THR A 144 1.76 -11.70 -5.23
C THR A 144 1.62 -10.36 -4.55
N LEU A 145 0.59 -9.62 -4.90
CA LEU A 145 0.18 -8.39 -4.25
C LEU A 145 -0.99 -8.69 -3.32
N THR A 146 -1.11 -7.94 -2.24
CA THR A 146 -2.26 -7.98 -1.32
C THR A 146 -2.79 -6.58 -1.08
N LEU A 147 -4.03 -6.47 -0.61
CA LEU A 147 -4.60 -5.19 -0.20
C LEU A 147 -4.09 -4.80 1.19
N SER A 148 -3.66 -3.56 1.32
CA SER A 148 -3.40 -2.89 2.58
C SER A 148 -3.98 -1.48 2.51
N THR A 149 -4.89 -1.15 3.43
CA THR A 149 -5.59 0.15 3.46
C THR A 149 -6.16 0.59 2.11
N GLY A 150 -6.70 -0.37 1.33
CA GLY A 150 -7.31 -0.12 0.01
C GLY A 150 -6.32 -0.02 -1.16
N ASN A 151 -5.02 -0.15 -0.94
CA ASN A 151 -3.99 -0.13 -1.97
C ASN A 151 -3.34 -1.50 -2.14
N ALA A 152 -2.85 -1.79 -3.35
CA ALA A 152 -2.04 -2.98 -3.59
C ALA A 152 -0.62 -2.79 -3.04
N VAL A 153 -0.13 -3.76 -2.27
CA VAL A 153 1.24 -3.80 -1.75
C VAL A 153 1.88 -5.15 -2.05
N LEU A 154 3.20 -5.18 -2.19
CA LEU A 154 3.96 -6.40 -2.45
C LEU A 154 3.95 -7.31 -1.22
N LEU A 155 3.49 -8.55 -1.40
CA LEU A 155 3.50 -9.58 -0.37
C LEU A 155 4.57 -10.65 -0.65
N ARG A 156 4.70 -11.08 -1.91
CA ARG A 156 5.68 -12.09 -2.34
C ARG A 156 6.28 -11.72 -3.68
N ALA A 157 7.56 -11.96 -3.84
CA ALA A 157 8.22 -11.91 -5.13
C ALA A 157 9.21 -13.06 -5.26
N VAL A 158 9.24 -13.67 -6.45
CA VAL A 158 10.30 -14.58 -6.89
C VAL A 158 10.90 -13.98 -8.14
N SER A 159 12.13 -13.54 -8.03
CA SER A 159 12.77 -12.66 -9.00
C SER A 159 14.06 -13.28 -9.55
N GLN A 160 14.26 -13.14 -10.85
CA GLN A 160 15.48 -13.48 -11.58
C GLN A 160 16.13 -12.21 -12.11
N VAL A 161 17.35 -11.95 -11.71
CA VAL A 161 18.12 -10.77 -12.13
C VAL A 161 19.12 -11.16 -13.22
N THR A 162 19.04 -10.46 -14.35
CA THR A 162 19.99 -10.55 -15.48
C THR A 162 20.75 -9.22 -15.59
N ILE A 163 22.03 -9.29 -15.89
CA ILE A 163 22.90 -8.13 -16.11
C ILE A 163 23.23 -8.11 -17.60
N ASP A 164 22.97 -7.00 -18.23
CA ASP A 164 23.37 -6.70 -19.61
C ASP A 164 24.66 -5.88 -19.62
#